data_65f89f5630d55b62b739a5d4a224dfd0
#
_entry.id   65f89f5630d55b62b739a5d4a224dfd0
#
_cell.length_a   1.000
_cell.length_b   1.000
_cell.length_c   1.000
_cell.angle_alpha   90.00
_cell.angle_beta   90.00
_cell.angle_gamma   90.00
#
_symmetry.space_group_name_H-M   'P 1'
#
loop_
_entity.id
_entity.type
_entity.pdbx_description
1 polymer ?
#
loop_
_entity_poly.entity_id
_entity_poly.type
_entity_poly.pdbx_seq_one_letter_code
_entity_poly.pdbx_strand_id
1 'polypeptide(L)'
;YKRQLVLHEVGHTLGLNHNFKGSNLLTYEEIKNKETTYEKGLCSSVMEYPSINFSLEPENQGLYYDTIPGPYDHWAIRFAYSQVDEKGLKAILDDSTKPEHAFANDADDMRGTGKGMDPDAMIYDLTSDPVLYAIDRIKLVNEILPELLEKYRKPGAVSYTHLTLPT
;
A
#
# COMPACT_ATOMS: atom_id res chain seq x y z
N TYR A 1 3.43 11.66 -1.18
CA TYR A 1 2.93 11.38 0.18
C TYR A 1 1.69 12.17 0.55
N LYS A 2 1.76 13.53 0.56
CA LYS A 2 0.61 14.36 0.99
C LYS A 2 -0.67 14.08 0.18
N ARG A 3 -0.56 13.82 -1.12
CA ARG A 3 -1.72 13.51 -1.96
C ARG A 3 -2.32 12.17 -1.57
N GLN A 4 -1.51 11.14 -1.36
CA GLN A 4 -1.97 9.83 -0.89
C GLN A 4 -2.72 9.97 0.44
N LEU A 5 -2.13 10.66 1.41
CA LEU A 5 -2.76 10.90 2.72
C LEU A 5 -4.14 11.58 2.58
N VAL A 6 -4.22 12.64 1.78
CA VAL A 6 -5.50 13.35 1.57
C VAL A 6 -6.55 12.43 0.91
N LEU A 7 -6.16 11.65 -0.09
CA LEU A 7 -7.09 10.70 -0.74
C LEU A 7 -7.58 9.65 0.25
N HIS A 8 -6.71 9.13 1.11
CA HIS A 8 -7.04 8.16 2.15
C HIS A 8 -8.07 8.73 3.15
N GLU A 9 -7.80 9.91 3.71
CA GLU A 9 -8.71 10.54 4.68
C GLU A 9 -10.06 10.93 4.04
N VAL A 10 -10.06 11.38 2.79
CA VAL A 10 -11.29 11.61 2.03
C VAL A 10 -12.05 10.29 1.83
N GLY A 11 -11.36 9.19 1.54
CA GLY A 11 -11.97 7.86 1.46
C GLY A 11 -12.76 7.50 2.71
N HIS A 12 -12.19 7.73 3.90
CA HIS A 12 -12.91 7.54 5.17
C HIS A 12 -14.15 8.42 5.30
N THR A 13 -14.09 9.67 4.86
CA THR A 13 -15.28 10.55 4.89
C THR A 13 -16.37 10.10 3.94
N LEU A 14 -16.02 9.34 2.90
CA LEU A 14 -16.95 8.70 1.97
C LEU A 14 -17.43 7.32 2.43
N GLY A 15 -17.03 6.87 3.62
CA GLY A 15 -17.48 5.62 4.24
C GLY A 15 -16.62 4.40 3.85
N LEU A 16 -15.46 4.58 3.24
CA LEU A 16 -14.54 3.48 2.95
C LEU A 16 -13.79 3.07 4.22
N ASN A 17 -13.64 1.76 4.43
CA ASN A 17 -12.75 1.17 5.43
C ASN A 17 -11.36 0.93 4.80
N HIS A 18 -10.36 0.65 5.63
CA HIS A 18 -9.07 0.18 5.15
C HIS A 18 -9.23 -1.03 4.24
N ASN A 19 -8.35 -1.16 3.25
CA ASN A 19 -8.30 -2.31 2.36
C ASN A 19 -6.88 -2.85 2.24
N PHE A 20 -6.52 -3.79 3.12
CA PHE A 20 -5.19 -4.39 3.24
C PHE A 20 -4.92 -5.52 2.22
N LYS A 21 -5.74 -5.63 1.18
CA LYS A 21 -5.45 -6.37 -0.06
C LYS A 21 -5.15 -5.45 -1.24
N GLY A 22 -5.21 -4.16 -1.01
CA GLY A 22 -4.93 -3.16 -2.03
C GLY A 22 -3.51 -3.25 -2.59
N SER A 23 -2.55 -3.63 -1.77
CA SER A 23 -1.13 -3.81 -2.12
C SER A 23 -0.87 -4.88 -3.19
N ASN A 24 -1.79 -5.84 -3.36
CA ASN A 24 -1.62 -6.99 -4.25
C ASN A 24 -1.92 -6.71 -5.74
N LEU A 25 -2.15 -5.44 -6.10
CA LEU A 25 -2.56 -5.05 -7.46
C LEU A 25 -1.50 -5.34 -8.53
N LEU A 26 -0.25 -4.98 -8.27
CA LEU A 26 0.83 -5.04 -9.25
C LEU A 26 1.83 -6.14 -8.92
N THR A 27 2.46 -6.68 -9.94
CA THR A 27 3.61 -7.57 -9.79
C THR A 27 4.86 -6.81 -9.36
N TYR A 28 5.86 -7.54 -8.89
CA TYR A 28 7.16 -6.98 -8.51
C TYR A 28 7.85 -6.23 -9.67
N GLU A 29 7.68 -6.67 -10.91
CA GLU A 29 8.23 -5.99 -12.07
C GLU A 29 7.40 -4.75 -12.46
N GLU A 30 6.09 -4.81 -12.31
CA GLU A 30 5.21 -3.67 -12.63
C GLU A 30 5.43 -2.47 -11.70
N ILE A 31 5.70 -2.69 -10.41
CA ILE A 31 5.96 -1.58 -9.46
C ILE A 31 7.23 -0.79 -9.78
N LYS A 32 8.15 -1.38 -10.53
CA LYS A 32 9.38 -0.73 -11.00
C LYS A 32 9.16 0.09 -12.26
N ASN A 33 8.10 -0.17 -12.99
CA ASN A 33 7.80 0.52 -14.24
C ASN A 33 7.07 1.84 -13.97
N LYS A 34 7.69 2.94 -14.39
CA LYS A 34 7.18 4.29 -14.16
C LYS A 34 5.85 4.54 -14.86
N GLU A 35 5.70 4.11 -16.11
CA GLU A 35 4.48 4.32 -16.89
C GLU A 35 3.33 3.53 -16.28
N THR A 36 3.55 2.25 -15.94
CA THR A 36 2.55 1.40 -15.30
C THR A 36 2.07 1.98 -13.98
N THR A 37 3.01 2.43 -13.12
CA THR A 37 2.64 2.99 -11.81
C THR A 37 1.96 4.37 -11.91
N TYR A 38 2.23 5.15 -12.96
CA TYR A 38 1.49 6.39 -13.23
C TYR A 38 0.07 6.13 -13.72
N GLU A 39 -0.13 5.08 -14.51
CA GLU A 39 -1.43 4.75 -15.10
C GLU A 39 -2.34 4.03 -14.10
N LYS A 40 -1.81 3.03 -13.39
CA LYS A 40 -2.59 2.13 -12.53
C LYS A 40 -2.58 2.52 -11.03
N GLY A 41 -1.64 3.37 -10.58
CA GLY A 41 -1.31 3.52 -9.17
C GLY A 41 -0.41 2.39 -8.69
N LEU A 42 -0.16 2.33 -7.39
CA LEU A 42 0.60 1.24 -6.74
C LEU A 42 -0.33 0.19 -6.14
N CYS A 43 -1.50 0.62 -5.65
CA CYS A 43 -2.46 -0.22 -4.95
C CYS A 43 -3.84 -0.16 -5.61
N SER A 44 -4.66 -1.17 -5.38
CA SER A 44 -6.05 -1.17 -5.83
C SER A 44 -6.94 -0.20 -5.06
N SER A 45 -6.48 0.28 -3.91
CA SER A 45 -7.20 1.23 -3.06
C SER A 45 -6.27 2.22 -2.37
N VAL A 46 -6.69 3.48 -2.28
CA VAL A 46 -6.05 4.51 -1.45
C VAL A 46 -6.23 4.24 0.04
N MET A 47 -7.09 3.30 0.41
CA MET A 47 -7.35 2.88 1.79
C MET A 47 -6.32 1.86 2.31
N GLU A 48 -5.28 1.59 1.51
CA GLU A 48 -4.15 0.77 1.87
C GLU A 48 -3.09 1.58 2.62
N TYR A 49 -2.25 0.89 3.43
CA TYR A 49 -1.02 1.41 4.03
C TYR A 49 0.20 0.77 3.38
N PRO A 50 0.49 1.08 2.11
CA PRO A 50 1.60 0.45 1.42
C PRO A 50 2.95 0.95 1.93
N SER A 51 3.97 0.14 1.75
CA SER A 51 5.35 0.59 1.85
C SER A 51 5.67 1.66 0.81
N ILE A 52 6.69 2.46 1.10
CA ILE A 52 7.28 3.33 0.07
C ILE A 52 7.91 2.43 -1.00
N ASN A 53 7.48 2.61 -2.24
CA ASN A 53 8.06 1.89 -3.38
C ASN A 53 9.44 2.50 -3.72
N PHE A 54 10.48 1.97 -3.09
CA PHE A 54 11.86 2.40 -3.30
C PHE A 54 12.64 1.29 -4.01
N SER A 55 13.27 1.60 -5.14
CA SER A 55 14.16 0.70 -5.86
C SER A 55 15.62 1.04 -5.56
N LEU A 56 16.46 -0.01 -5.43
CA LEU A 56 17.92 0.14 -5.41
C LEU A 56 18.48 0.55 -6.78
N GLU A 57 17.75 0.26 -7.84
CA GLU A 57 18.09 0.55 -9.22
C GLU A 57 17.31 1.80 -9.68
N PRO A 58 17.90 3.01 -9.65
CA PRO A 58 17.18 4.25 -9.95
C PRO A 58 16.50 4.29 -11.32
N GLU A 59 17.06 3.58 -12.30
CA GLU A 59 16.49 3.42 -13.65
C GLU A 59 15.18 2.62 -13.65
N ASN A 60 14.97 1.77 -12.65
CA ASN A 60 13.82 0.91 -12.47
C ASN A 60 12.90 1.44 -11.34
N GLN A 61 12.85 2.76 -11.14
CA GLN A 61 12.04 3.38 -10.12
C GLN A 61 10.67 3.78 -10.67
N GLY A 62 9.61 3.10 -10.22
CA GLY A 62 8.22 3.52 -10.37
C GLY A 62 7.85 4.69 -9.47
N LEU A 63 6.56 4.96 -9.29
CA LEU A 63 6.10 5.95 -8.30
C LEU A 63 6.50 5.53 -6.88
N TYR A 64 6.90 6.48 -6.06
CA TYR A 64 7.19 6.22 -4.63
C TYR A 64 5.93 6.03 -3.79
N TYR A 65 4.83 6.66 -4.18
CA TYR A 65 3.58 6.72 -3.44
C TYR A 65 2.39 6.66 -4.39
N ASP A 66 1.26 6.19 -3.93
CA ASP A 66 0.02 6.32 -4.67
C ASP A 66 -0.38 7.79 -4.85
N THR A 67 -0.85 8.09 -6.04
CA THR A 67 -1.25 9.44 -6.42
C THR A 67 -2.65 9.51 -7.01
N ILE A 68 -3.30 8.37 -7.21
CA ILE A 68 -4.64 8.25 -7.81
C ILE A 68 -5.45 7.19 -7.03
N PRO A 69 -6.79 7.29 -7.00
CA PRO A 69 -7.65 6.20 -6.54
C PRO A 69 -7.47 4.96 -7.41
N GLY A 70 -7.51 3.80 -6.77
CA GLY A 70 -7.37 2.52 -7.44
C GLY A 70 -8.69 1.94 -7.97
N PRO A 71 -8.65 0.79 -8.66
CA PRO A 71 -9.84 0.15 -9.21
C PRO A 71 -10.88 -0.22 -8.14
N TYR A 72 -10.44 -0.67 -6.96
CA TYR A 72 -11.34 -0.94 -5.84
C TYR A 72 -12.09 0.32 -5.40
N ASP A 73 -11.40 1.46 -5.26
CA ASP A 73 -12.04 2.72 -4.84
C ASP A 73 -13.13 3.14 -5.83
N HIS A 74 -12.82 3.08 -7.12
CA HIS A 74 -13.78 3.39 -8.18
C HIS A 74 -15.00 2.46 -8.14
N TRP A 75 -14.79 1.16 -7.91
CA TRP A 75 -15.88 0.20 -7.78
C TRP A 75 -16.72 0.47 -6.54
N ALA A 76 -16.08 0.66 -5.37
CA ALA A 76 -16.78 0.88 -4.10
C ALA A 76 -17.60 2.18 -4.10
N ILE A 77 -17.05 3.27 -4.63
CA ILE A 77 -17.77 4.55 -4.77
C ILE A 77 -18.92 4.41 -5.77
N ARG A 78 -18.72 3.71 -6.89
CA ARG A 78 -19.80 3.45 -7.84
C ARG A 78 -20.91 2.63 -7.19
N PHE A 79 -20.58 1.62 -6.40
CA PHE A 79 -21.56 0.83 -5.65
C PHE A 79 -22.35 1.69 -4.66
N ALA A 80 -21.68 2.51 -3.86
CA ALA A 80 -22.30 3.27 -2.77
C ALA A 80 -23.12 4.48 -3.24
N TYR A 81 -22.73 5.11 -4.36
CA TYR A 81 -23.26 6.42 -4.74
C TYR A 81 -23.93 6.48 -6.12
N SER A 82 -23.95 5.39 -6.90
CA SER A 82 -24.65 5.39 -8.19
C SER A 82 -26.16 5.36 -7.99
N GLN A 83 -26.86 6.23 -8.70
CA GLN A 83 -28.33 6.23 -8.79
C GLN A 83 -28.77 5.31 -9.92
N VAL A 84 -28.74 4.02 -9.69
CA VAL A 84 -29.11 2.97 -10.66
C VAL A 84 -30.29 2.16 -10.16
N ASP A 85 -31.00 1.48 -11.07
CA ASP A 85 -32.02 0.50 -10.71
C ASP A 85 -31.40 -0.81 -10.16
N GLU A 86 -32.24 -1.73 -9.71
CA GLU A 86 -31.80 -3.00 -9.15
C GLU A 86 -30.93 -3.81 -10.12
N LYS A 87 -31.22 -3.77 -11.42
CA LYS A 87 -30.42 -4.45 -12.45
C LYS A 87 -29.03 -3.82 -12.57
N GLY A 88 -28.95 -2.48 -12.53
CA GLY A 88 -27.69 -1.75 -12.55
C GLY A 88 -26.85 -2.02 -11.29
N LEU A 89 -27.51 -2.06 -10.11
CA LEU A 89 -26.84 -2.40 -8.86
C LEU A 89 -26.28 -3.83 -8.90
N LYS A 90 -27.06 -4.80 -9.39
CA LYS A 90 -26.59 -6.17 -9.55
C LYS A 90 -25.36 -6.25 -10.46
N ALA A 91 -25.36 -5.52 -11.57
CA ALA A 91 -24.22 -5.50 -12.49
C ALA A 91 -22.94 -4.95 -11.82
N ILE A 92 -23.07 -3.95 -10.93
CA ILE A 92 -21.93 -3.46 -10.12
C ILE A 92 -21.46 -4.52 -9.13
N LEU A 93 -22.38 -5.21 -8.48
CA LEU A 93 -22.06 -6.27 -7.51
C LEU A 93 -21.40 -7.49 -8.18
N ASP A 94 -21.80 -7.84 -9.39
CA ASP A 94 -21.19 -8.94 -10.14
C ASP A 94 -19.68 -8.71 -10.40
N ASP A 95 -19.22 -7.45 -10.40
CA ASP A 95 -17.82 -7.08 -10.50
C ASP A 95 -17.02 -7.27 -9.19
N SER A 96 -17.68 -7.49 -8.06
CA SER A 96 -17.02 -7.58 -6.73
C SER A 96 -15.98 -8.70 -6.62
N THR A 97 -16.12 -9.75 -7.45
CA THR A 97 -15.23 -10.92 -7.44
C THR A 97 -13.98 -10.77 -8.28
N LYS A 98 -13.79 -9.63 -8.93
CA LYS A 98 -12.58 -9.36 -9.70
C LYS A 98 -11.37 -9.23 -8.76
N PRO A 99 -10.19 -9.76 -9.14
CA PRO A 99 -9.00 -9.69 -8.29
C PRO A 99 -8.64 -8.27 -7.84
N GLU A 100 -8.78 -7.29 -8.73
CA GLU A 100 -8.51 -5.87 -8.43
C GLU A 100 -9.50 -5.24 -7.46
N HIS A 101 -10.61 -5.93 -7.14
CA HIS A 101 -11.60 -5.52 -6.16
C HIS A 101 -11.51 -6.32 -4.85
N ALA A 102 -10.44 -7.11 -4.67
CA ALA A 102 -10.21 -7.84 -3.43
C ALA A 102 -10.19 -6.89 -2.24
N PHE A 103 -10.75 -7.36 -1.12
CA PHE A 103 -10.92 -6.56 0.08
C PHE A 103 -10.60 -7.38 1.33
N ALA A 104 -9.86 -6.77 2.24
CA ALA A 104 -9.72 -7.20 3.63
C ALA A 104 -9.45 -5.98 4.49
N ASN A 105 -9.97 -5.97 5.71
CA ASN A 105 -9.84 -4.83 6.61
C ASN A 105 -9.05 -5.16 7.89
N ASP A 106 -9.10 -4.27 8.88
CA ASP A 106 -8.42 -4.42 10.18
C ASP A 106 -8.83 -5.67 10.96
N ALA A 107 -9.97 -6.30 10.65
CA ALA A 107 -10.41 -7.55 11.28
C ALA A 107 -9.72 -8.77 10.68
N ASP A 108 -9.28 -8.66 9.44
CA ASP A 108 -8.67 -9.75 8.66
C ASP A 108 -7.13 -9.76 8.79
N ASP A 109 -6.56 -8.65 9.27
CA ASP A 109 -5.14 -8.41 9.39
C ASP A 109 -4.47 -9.32 10.44
N MET A 110 -3.38 -9.93 10.05
CA MET A 110 -2.63 -10.91 10.84
C MET A 110 -1.78 -10.32 11.99
N ARG A 111 -1.68 -9.00 12.12
CA ARG A 111 -0.85 -8.35 13.16
C ARG A 111 -1.35 -8.56 14.59
N GLY A 112 -2.64 -8.82 14.76
CA GLY A 112 -3.26 -9.02 16.07
C GLY A 112 -3.30 -10.49 16.47
N THR A 113 -2.76 -10.85 17.63
CA THR A 113 -2.88 -12.21 18.19
C THR A 113 -4.35 -12.61 18.34
N GLY A 114 -4.75 -13.71 17.70
CA GLY A 114 -6.13 -14.22 17.75
C GLY A 114 -7.12 -13.45 16.86
N LYS A 115 -6.65 -12.55 16.02
CA LYS A 115 -7.41 -11.88 14.97
C LYS A 115 -6.82 -12.24 13.62
N GLY A 116 -7.65 -12.13 12.59
CA GLY A 116 -7.25 -12.28 11.21
C GLY A 116 -6.67 -13.63 10.86
N MET A 117 -7.09 -14.18 9.77
CA MET A 117 -6.55 -15.44 9.23
C MET A 117 -6.21 -15.32 7.75
N ASP A 118 -6.27 -14.11 7.21
CA ASP A 118 -5.96 -13.88 5.81
C ASP A 118 -4.48 -13.48 5.67
N PRO A 119 -3.63 -14.36 5.12
CA PRO A 119 -2.20 -14.07 4.98
C PRO A 119 -1.92 -12.98 3.94
N ASP A 120 -2.89 -12.65 3.09
CA ASP A 120 -2.77 -11.60 2.08
C ASP A 120 -3.29 -10.24 2.59
N ALA A 121 -3.80 -10.18 3.83
CA ALA A 121 -4.23 -8.94 4.47
C ALA A 121 -3.11 -8.40 5.35
N MET A 122 -2.25 -7.58 4.78
CA MET A 122 -1.07 -7.02 5.47
C MET A 122 -0.96 -5.52 5.21
N ILE A 123 -0.21 -4.83 6.07
CA ILE A 123 0.24 -3.46 5.82
C ILE A 123 1.76 -3.44 5.62
N TYR A 124 2.24 -2.41 4.96
CA TYR A 124 3.65 -2.20 4.66
C TYR A 124 4.28 -3.26 3.75
N ASP A 125 3.44 -4.02 3.07
CA ASP A 125 3.80 -4.84 1.93
C ASP A 125 3.53 -4.09 0.62
N LEU A 126 3.84 -4.74 -0.47
CA LEU A 126 3.53 -4.29 -1.83
C LEU A 126 3.73 -5.49 -2.77
N THR A 127 3.02 -5.49 -3.88
CA THR A 127 3.02 -6.51 -4.94
C THR A 127 2.20 -7.76 -4.65
N SER A 128 1.82 -8.43 -5.72
CA SER A 128 1.12 -9.71 -5.69
C SER A 128 1.98 -10.88 -5.20
N ASP A 129 3.28 -10.65 -4.94
CA ASP A 129 4.19 -11.58 -4.27
C ASP A 129 4.84 -10.88 -3.07
N PRO A 130 4.17 -10.85 -1.89
CA PRO A 130 4.67 -10.17 -0.71
C PRO A 130 5.97 -10.82 -0.16
N VAL A 131 6.20 -12.10 -0.43
CA VAL A 131 7.44 -12.78 -0.01
C VAL A 131 8.63 -12.28 -0.82
N LEU A 132 8.49 -12.22 -2.14
CA LEU A 132 9.54 -11.67 -3.01
C LEU A 132 9.82 -10.21 -2.65
N TYR A 133 8.77 -9.42 -2.41
CA TYR A 133 8.91 -8.04 -1.97
C TYR A 133 9.66 -7.93 -0.63
N ALA A 134 9.34 -8.76 0.36
CA ALA A 134 10.02 -8.77 1.66
C ALA A 134 11.50 -9.11 1.52
N ILE A 135 11.85 -10.10 0.69
CA ILE A 135 13.24 -10.45 0.39
C ILE A 135 13.99 -9.26 -0.21
N ASP A 136 13.37 -8.54 -1.13
CA ASP A 136 13.95 -7.34 -1.73
C ASP A 136 14.16 -6.23 -0.69
N ARG A 137 13.19 -6.01 0.21
CA ARG A 137 13.33 -5.03 1.30
C ARG A 137 14.48 -5.37 2.26
N ILE A 138 14.67 -6.64 2.56
CA ILE A 138 15.79 -7.10 3.39
C ILE A 138 17.13 -6.80 2.69
N LYS A 139 17.24 -7.04 1.39
CA LYS A 139 18.42 -6.69 0.61
C LYS A 139 18.67 -5.18 0.65
N LEU A 140 17.64 -4.38 0.35
CA LEU A 140 17.70 -2.92 0.40
C LEU A 140 18.26 -2.42 1.75
N VAL A 141 17.72 -2.93 2.86
CA VAL A 141 18.17 -2.52 4.22
C VAL A 141 19.64 -2.89 4.43
N ASN A 142 20.05 -4.09 4.05
CA ASN A 142 21.43 -4.55 4.22
C ASN A 142 22.44 -3.72 3.41
N GLU A 143 22.04 -3.21 2.26
CA GLU A 143 22.89 -2.36 1.40
C GLU A 143 22.94 -0.91 1.92
N ILE A 144 21.79 -0.34 2.31
CA ILE A 144 21.73 1.06 2.71
C ILE A 144 22.21 1.31 4.13
N LEU A 145 21.95 0.38 5.07
CA LEU A 145 22.23 0.59 6.49
C LEU A 145 23.69 0.97 6.80
N PRO A 146 24.71 0.34 6.21
CA PRO A 146 26.12 0.73 6.39
C PRO A 146 26.38 2.18 5.93
N GLU A 147 25.82 2.57 4.79
CA GLU A 147 26.00 3.90 4.22
C GLU A 147 25.33 4.99 5.07
N LEU A 148 24.18 4.71 5.67
CA LEU A 148 23.48 5.66 6.53
C LEU A 148 24.32 6.05 7.73
N LEU A 149 25.07 5.10 8.33
CA LEU A 149 25.95 5.39 9.46
C LEU A 149 27.07 6.37 9.07
N GLU A 150 27.69 6.20 7.92
CA GLU A 150 28.71 7.12 7.41
C GLU A 150 28.11 8.49 7.06
N LYS A 151 26.99 8.50 6.36
CA LYS A 151 26.34 9.72 5.87
C LYS A 151 25.85 10.64 6.99
N TYR A 152 25.35 10.08 8.08
CA TYR A 152 24.72 10.84 9.16
C TYR A 152 25.58 10.98 10.42
N ARG A 153 26.67 10.22 10.55
CA ARG A 153 27.59 10.32 11.68
C ARG A 153 28.50 11.53 11.51
N LYS A 154 28.12 12.63 12.13
CA LYS A 154 28.96 13.84 12.18
C LYS A 154 29.68 13.93 13.53
N PRO A 155 30.92 14.43 13.60
CA PRO A 155 31.59 14.71 14.86
C PRO A 155 30.72 15.64 15.73
N GLY A 156 30.46 15.24 16.97
CA GLY A 156 29.62 16.02 17.90
C GLY A 156 28.11 15.89 17.69
N ALA A 157 27.64 15.07 16.73
CA ALA A 157 26.21 14.79 16.59
C ALA A 157 25.72 13.91 17.76
N VAL A 158 24.64 14.34 18.39
CA VAL A 158 23.95 13.54 19.42
C VAL A 158 23.06 12.53 18.70
N SER A 159 23.31 11.23 18.94
CA SER A 159 22.45 10.19 18.44
C SER A 159 21.18 10.11 19.29
N TYR A 160 20.02 10.16 18.65
CA TYR A 160 18.72 9.93 19.32
C TYR A 160 18.55 8.49 19.82
N THR A 161 19.46 7.58 19.50
CA THR A 161 19.48 6.21 20.06
C THR A 161 19.72 6.17 21.57
N HIS A 162 20.06 7.30 22.20
CA HIS A 162 20.25 7.45 23.63
C HIS A 162 19.05 8.09 24.34
N LEU A 163 17.94 8.29 23.67
CA LEU A 163 16.69 8.59 24.35
C LEU A 163 16.28 7.33 25.12
N THR A 164 16.69 7.26 26.37
CA THR A 164 16.13 6.30 27.32
C THR A 164 14.64 6.51 27.37
N LEU A 165 13.88 5.46 27.06
CA LEU A 165 12.45 5.46 27.36
C LEU A 165 12.29 5.78 28.84
N PRO A 166 11.41 6.72 29.23
CA PRO A 166 11.13 6.95 30.62
C PRO A 166 10.66 5.64 31.25
N THR A 167 11.35 5.22 32.30
CA THR A 167 11.00 4.07 33.14
C THR A 167 9.71 4.33 33.90
#